data_b46265c5eb41e0aff2b91233954c3198
#
_entry.id   b46265c5eb41e0aff2b91233954c3198
#
_cell.length_a   1.000
_cell.length_b   1.000
_cell.length_c   1.000
_cell.angle_alpha   90.00
_cell.angle_beta   90.00
_cell.angle_gamma   90.00
#
_symmetry.space_group_name_H-M   'P 1'
#
loop_
_entity.id
_entity.type
_entity.pdbx_description
1 polymer ?
#
loop_
_entity_poly.entity_id
_entity_poly.type
_entity_poly.pdbx_seq_one_letter_code
_entity_poly.pdbx_strand_id
1 'polypeptide(L)' 'MKIKTFATFTHRQLDKQVNRFLKNDIHVLEIQTHSNWLYISAIVFYE' A
#
# COMPACT_ATOMS: atom_id res chain seq x y z
N MET A 1 -15.52 4.72 3.70
CA MET A 1 -14.10 4.72 3.29
C MET A 1 -13.28 3.92 4.27
N LYS A 2 -12.40 3.10 3.75
CA LYS A 2 -11.51 2.27 4.57
C LYS A 2 -10.06 2.60 4.25
N ILE A 3 -9.18 2.30 5.19
CA ILE A 3 -7.76 2.59 5.06
C ILE A 3 -6.97 1.31 5.33
N LYS A 4 -6.02 1.02 4.47
CA LYS A 4 -5.09 -0.09 4.66
C LYS A 4 -3.67 0.45 4.55
N THR A 5 -2.84 0.14 5.54
CA THR A 5 -1.45 0.60 5.59
C THR A 5 -0.50 -0.57 5.38
N PHE A 6 0.51 -0.35 4.54
CA PHE A 6 1.58 -1.32 4.29
C PHE A 6 2.90 -0.68 4.65
N ALA A 7 3.81 -1.47 5.21
CA ALA A 7 5.17 -1.00 5.51
C ALA A 7 6.15 -2.13 5.24
N THR A 8 7.16 -1.85 4.45
CA THR A 8 8.19 -2.84 4.08
C THR A 8 9.54 -2.16 4.01
N PHE A 9 10.59 -2.97 3.87
CA PHE A 9 11.95 -2.46 3.76
C PHE A 9 12.40 -2.28 2.31
N THR A 10 11.69 -2.86 1.34
CA THR A 10 12.06 -2.73 -0.08
C THR A 10 10.83 -2.43 -0.92
N HIS A 11 11.07 -1.75 -2.05
CA HIS A 11 10.01 -1.45 -3.00
C HIS A 11 9.38 -2.73 -3.57
N ARG A 12 10.20 -3.75 -3.81
CA ARG A 12 9.71 -5.01 -4.35
C ARG A 12 8.68 -5.66 -3.44
N GLN A 13 8.98 -5.69 -2.14
CA GLN A 13 8.06 -6.25 -1.16
C GLN A 13 6.79 -5.42 -1.06
N LEU A 14 6.94 -4.10 -1.07
CA LEU A 14 5.79 -3.21 -1.03
C LEU A 14 4.88 -3.44 -2.23
N ASP A 15 5.46 -3.50 -3.43
CA ASP A 15 4.70 -3.72 -4.66
C ASP A 15 3.94 -5.04 -4.61
N LYS A 16 4.58 -6.10 -4.11
CA LYS A 16 3.93 -7.39 -3.98
C LYS A 16 2.73 -7.33 -3.05
N GLN A 17 2.89 -6.69 -1.90
CA GLN A 17 1.81 -6.60 -0.92
C GLN A 17 0.66 -5.75 -1.43
N VAL A 18 0.98 -4.61 -2.02
CA VAL A 18 -0.06 -3.72 -2.56
C VAL A 18 -0.79 -4.40 -3.72
N ASN A 19 -0.06 -5.03 -4.64
CA ASN A 19 -0.69 -5.72 -5.77
C ASN A 19 -1.57 -6.88 -5.30
N ARG A 20 -1.13 -7.61 -4.28
CA ARG A 20 -1.92 -8.68 -3.71
C ARG A 20 -3.22 -8.14 -3.11
N PHE A 21 -3.14 -7.02 -2.43
CA PHE A 21 -4.31 -6.37 -1.86
C PHE A 21 -5.26 -5.90 -2.96
N LEU A 22 -4.73 -5.30 -4.01
CA LEU A 22 -5.53 -4.76 -5.10
C LEU A 22 -6.18 -5.84 -5.97
N LYS A 23 -5.73 -7.10 -5.87
CA LYS A 23 -6.38 -8.21 -6.56
C LYS A 23 -7.73 -8.55 -5.96
N ASN A 24 -7.98 -8.16 -4.72
CA ASN A 24 -9.30 -8.28 -4.13
C ASN A 24 -10.23 -7.30 -4.84
N ASP A 25 -11.50 -7.63 -4.89
CA ASP A 25 -12.48 -6.81 -5.61
C ASP A 25 -12.81 -5.56 -4.78
N ILE A 26 -11.90 -4.60 -4.78
CA ILE A 26 -12.04 -3.38 -4.00
C ILE A 26 -11.97 -2.16 -4.91
N HIS A 27 -12.61 -1.09 -4.46
CA HIS A 27 -12.59 0.19 -5.16
C HIS A 27 -11.58 1.11 -4.51
N VAL A 28 -10.45 1.31 -5.17
CA VAL A 28 -9.37 2.15 -4.64
C VAL A 28 -9.66 3.60 -4.95
N LEU A 29 -9.65 4.43 -3.91
CA LEU A 29 -9.88 5.87 -4.05
C LEU A 29 -8.57 6.63 -4.21
N GLU A 30 -7.56 6.27 -3.43
CA GLU A 30 -6.28 6.97 -3.44
C GLU A 30 -5.21 6.09 -2.82
N ILE A 31 -3.97 6.26 -3.27
CA ILE A 31 -2.81 5.62 -2.67
C ILE A 31 -1.78 6.69 -2.38
N GLN A 32 -1.32 6.74 -1.13
CA GLN A 32 -0.25 7.62 -0.72
C GLN A 32 0.94 6.79 -0.28
N THR A 33 2.15 7.22 -0.65
CA THR A 33 3.37 6.52 -0.27
C THR A 33 4.31 7.46 0.46
N HIS A 34 5.00 6.91 1.46
CA HIS A 34 6.04 7.61 2.19
C HIS A 34 7.24 6.70 2.30
N SER A 35 8.42 7.28 2.24
CA SER A 35 9.64 6.53 2.45
C SER A 35 10.60 7.34 3.29
N ASN A 36 11.41 6.64 4.05
CA ASN A 36 12.51 7.24 4.75
C ASN A 36 13.71 6.29 4.66
N TRP A 37 14.77 6.57 5.40
CA TRP A 37 15.98 5.77 5.30
C TRP A 37 15.83 4.38 5.95
N LEU A 38 14.77 4.15 6.72
CA LEU A 38 14.54 2.88 7.41
C LEU A 38 13.54 1.98 6.68
N TYR A 39 12.47 2.57 6.15
CA TYR A 39 11.40 1.77 5.56
C TYR A 39 10.60 2.58 4.56
N ILE A 40 9.78 1.85 3.79
CA ILE A 40 8.86 2.42 2.83
C ILE A 40 7.46 2.05 3.25
N SER A 41 6.54 3.01 3.25
CA SER A 41 5.16 2.74 3.62
C SER A 41 4.21 3.22 2.53
N ALA A 42 3.06 2.58 2.45
CA ALA A 42 2.00 2.95 1.53
C ALA A 42 0.67 2.90 2.27
N ILE A 43 -0.17 3.90 2.02
CA ILE A 43 -1.49 3.97 2.61
C ILE A 43 -2.51 3.94 1.47
N VAL A 44 -3.40 2.96 1.50
CA VAL A 44 -4.42 2.78 0.47
C VAL A 44 -5.78 3.17 1.06
N PHE A 45 -6.43 4.12 0.42
CA PHE A 45 -7.80 4.53 0.76
C PHE A 45 -8.74 3.82 -0.21
N TYR A 46 -9.72 3.10 0.31
CA TYR A 46 -10.61 2.30 -0.52
C TYR A 46 -12.02 2.21 0.08
N GLU A 47 -12.92 1.68 -0.69
CA GLU A 47 -14.30 1.40 -0.28
C GLU A 47 -14.64 -0.06 -0.41
#